data_c57d1b6ea8c505a9d12c9f45469ba0b1
#
_entry.id   c57d1b6ea8c505a9d12c9f45469ba0b1
#
_cell.length_a   1.000
_cell.length_b   1.000
_cell.length_c   1.000
_cell.angle_alpha   90.00
_cell.angle_beta   90.00
_cell.angle_gamma   90.00
#
_symmetry.space_group_name_H-M   'P 1'
#
loop_
_entity.id
_entity.type
_entity.pdbx_description
1 polymer ?
#
loop_
_entity_poly.entity_id
_entity_poly.type
_entity_poly.pdbx_seq_one_letter_code
_entity_poly.pdbx_strand_id
1 'polypeptide(L)'
;MTQDLLSIPSVDTAQALLLERFEAYVALRARSRSRAKAVRPLREESAAMYRDIWRSFAVFCAHRELTLDALTRSQVEAFLDSLGHGAGVTPRYVRRVLSLLDRVVRFDAQQRGVEGTAALASLLDDPRYKTADLDLEEPLPAFLTALDSAKLQDWVTWRQVRPTAAEAWAWREVRDRTAVAVQLGGGLSPSEVRALVLAGVVSDGGFEKGTPWKLSLPGNGNYPARQTPLTKWAGQQLRVWLTVRAEQGIAGEIVFPATRSGKVWGKTASFNAFGAVLAGAKIKDLTGGSYKLRHTFALRQLADGRSATEVAHWLGVKDPAVMQRYSRVLIQPVVVI
;
A
#
# COMPACT_ATOMS: atom_id res chain seq x y z
N MET A 1 26.01 52.62 -16.72
CA MET A 1 26.24 51.22 -16.38
C MET A 1 25.26 50.85 -15.26
N THR A 2 24.11 50.39 -15.62
CA THR A 2 23.05 49.93 -14.68
C THR A 2 23.38 48.49 -14.32
N GLN A 3 23.72 48.26 -13.03
CA GLN A 3 23.82 46.94 -12.47
C GLN A 3 22.43 46.32 -12.45
N ASP A 4 22.21 45.29 -13.27
CA ASP A 4 21.09 44.37 -13.10
C ASP A 4 21.23 43.69 -11.74
N LEU A 5 20.49 44.20 -10.77
CA LEU A 5 20.22 43.50 -9.52
C LEU A 5 19.44 42.26 -9.91
N LEU A 6 20.12 41.09 -9.94
CA LEU A 6 19.49 39.79 -10.01
C LEU A 6 18.46 39.72 -8.87
N SER A 7 17.19 39.96 -9.18
CA SER A 7 16.11 39.86 -8.24
C SER A 7 16.02 38.42 -7.76
N ILE A 8 16.27 38.20 -6.47
CA ILE A 8 16.05 36.91 -5.83
C ILE A 8 14.57 36.52 -6.06
N PRO A 9 14.29 35.40 -6.70
CA PRO A 9 12.92 35.00 -6.95
C PRO A 9 12.16 34.86 -5.63
N SER A 10 10.88 35.24 -5.61
CA SER A 10 10.03 35.02 -4.43
C SER A 10 9.99 33.53 -4.08
N VAL A 11 9.71 33.20 -2.80
CA VAL A 11 9.60 31.82 -2.32
C VAL A 11 8.63 31.02 -3.19
N ASP A 12 7.52 31.60 -3.61
CA ASP A 12 6.53 30.96 -4.46
C ASP A 12 7.08 30.67 -5.86
N THR A 13 7.85 31.59 -6.44
CA THR A 13 8.49 31.43 -7.75
C THR A 13 9.57 30.33 -7.70
N ALA A 14 10.40 30.33 -6.66
CA ALA A 14 11.43 29.31 -6.46
C ALA A 14 10.80 27.91 -6.29
N GLN A 15 9.74 27.80 -5.50
CA GLN A 15 8.98 26.56 -5.32
C GLN A 15 8.35 26.09 -6.63
N ALA A 16 7.70 26.98 -7.39
CA ALA A 16 7.08 26.64 -8.68
C ALA A 16 8.10 26.08 -9.67
N LEU A 17 9.28 26.69 -9.75
CA LEU A 17 10.36 26.22 -10.61
C LEU A 17 10.84 24.81 -10.23
N LEU A 18 10.98 24.52 -8.93
CA LEU A 18 11.35 23.18 -8.45
C LEU A 18 10.28 22.13 -8.75
N LEU A 19 9.00 22.49 -8.68
CA LEU A 19 7.90 21.59 -9.05
C LEU A 19 7.89 21.31 -10.57
N GLU A 20 8.13 22.31 -11.40
CA GLU A 20 8.25 22.15 -12.85
C GLU A 20 9.39 21.18 -13.24
N ARG A 21 10.53 21.29 -12.60
CA ARG A 21 11.69 20.38 -12.82
C ARG A 21 11.31 18.93 -12.51
N PHE A 22 10.53 18.70 -11.47
CA PHE A 22 10.03 17.36 -11.14
C PHE A 22 9.04 16.83 -12.18
N GLU A 23 8.12 17.64 -12.66
CA GLU A 23 7.18 17.21 -13.70
C GLU A 23 7.89 16.90 -15.02
N ALA A 24 8.96 17.63 -15.36
CA ALA A 24 9.84 17.31 -16.49
C ALA A 24 10.50 15.92 -16.33
N TYR A 25 10.98 15.59 -15.12
CA TYR A 25 11.50 14.25 -14.80
C TYR A 25 10.43 13.16 -14.96
N VAL A 26 9.23 13.38 -14.47
CA VAL A 26 8.10 12.43 -14.60
C VAL A 26 7.71 12.23 -16.06
N ALA A 27 7.61 13.32 -16.83
CA ALA A 27 7.24 13.29 -18.24
C ALA A 27 8.27 12.53 -19.10
N LEU A 28 9.56 12.68 -18.84
CA LEU A 28 10.60 11.93 -19.54
C LEU A 28 10.47 10.42 -19.24
N ARG A 29 10.24 10.05 -18.00
CA ARG A 29 10.07 8.64 -17.62
C ARG A 29 8.83 8.00 -18.23
N ALA A 30 7.77 8.78 -18.46
CA ALA A 30 6.58 8.30 -19.14
C ALA A 30 6.84 8.03 -20.64
N ARG A 31 7.74 8.77 -21.28
CA ARG A 31 8.08 8.68 -22.71
C ARG A 31 9.15 7.66 -23.06
N SER A 32 9.94 7.20 -22.08
CA SER A 32 11.07 6.29 -22.34
C SER A 32 10.59 4.89 -22.71
N ARG A 33 10.38 4.65 -24.01
CA ARG A 33 10.15 3.34 -24.65
C ARG A 33 11.42 2.67 -25.15
N SER A 34 12.59 3.11 -24.73
CA SER A 34 13.86 2.57 -25.20
C SER A 34 14.05 1.12 -24.73
N ARG A 35 14.34 0.22 -25.71
CA ARG A 35 14.60 -1.22 -25.50
C ARG A 35 15.90 -1.54 -24.76
N ALA A 36 16.80 -0.59 -24.60
CA ALA A 36 18.06 -0.75 -23.89
C ALA A 36 17.87 -0.38 -22.41
N LYS A 37 17.84 -1.36 -21.50
CA LYS A 37 17.60 -1.24 -20.04
C LYS A 37 16.33 -0.44 -19.74
N ALA A 38 15.18 -1.05 -19.98
CA ALA A 38 13.86 -0.42 -19.87
C ALA A 38 13.68 0.26 -18.52
N VAL A 39 13.83 1.58 -18.51
CA VAL A 39 13.34 2.42 -17.41
C VAL A 39 11.82 2.29 -17.42
N ARG A 40 11.27 1.51 -16.50
CA ARG A 40 9.82 1.33 -16.41
C ARG A 40 9.15 2.69 -16.22
N PRO A 41 8.07 2.98 -16.97
CA PRO A 41 7.33 4.22 -16.78
C PRO A 41 6.85 4.30 -15.32
N LEU A 42 6.89 5.50 -14.77
CA LEU A 42 6.40 5.73 -13.42
C LEU A 42 4.88 5.58 -13.41
N ARG A 43 4.34 4.76 -12.51
CA ARG A 43 2.89 4.62 -12.37
C ARG A 43 2.31 5.85 -11.72
N GLU A 44 1.08 6.21 -12.06
CA GLU A 44 0.43 7.41 -11.53
C GLU A 44 0.37 7.43 -9.99
N GLU A 45 0.04 6.30 -9.37
CA GLU A 45 0.06 6.19 -7.90
C GLU A 45 1.45 6.44 -7.29
N SER A 46 2.50 5.95 -7.96
CA SER A 46 3.88 6.20 -7.52
C SER A 46 4.30 7.64 -7.83
N ALA A 47 3.85 8.19 -8.95
CA ALA A 47 4.10 9.58 -9.30
C ALA A 47 3.44 10.54 -8.30
N ALA A 48 2.20 10.26 -7.89
CA ALA A 48 1.49 11.04 -6.87
C ALA A 48 2.25 11.05 -5.53
N MET A 49 2.67 9.87 -5.04
CA MET A 49 3.46 9.78 -3.81
C MET A 49 4.81 10.52 -3.94
N TYR A 50 5.47 10.43 -5.09
CA TYR A 50 6.72 11.11 -5.33
C TYR A 50 6.55 12.62 -5.47
N ARG A 51 5.42 13.09 -6.03
CA ARG A 51 5.04 14.51 -6.05
C ARG A 51 4.90 15.07 -4.64
N ASP A 52 4.30 14.32 -3.72
CA ASP A 52 4.14 14.76 -2.34
C ASP A 52 5.48 14.89 -1.62
N ILE A 53 6.38 13.91 -1.78
CA ILE A 53 7.74 13.97 -1.23
C ILE A 53 8.50 15.16 -1.83
N TRP A 54 8.46 15.30 -3.15
CA TRP A 54 9.17 16.38 -3.83
C TRP A 54 8.61 17.76 -3.49
N ARG A 55 7.30 17.89 -3.35
CA ARG A 55 6.66 19.15 -2.90
C ARG A 55 7.18 19.58 -1.53
N SER A 56 7.25 18.65 -0.59
CA SER A 56 7.81 18.93 0.74
C SER A 56 9.26 19.40 0.66
N PHE A 57 10.07 18.76 -0.21
CA PHE A 57 11.45 19.16 -0.44
C PHE A 57 11.57 20.53 -1.14
N ALA A 58 10.73 20.81 -2.13
CA ALA A 58 10.69 22.09 -2.83
C ALA A 58 10.34 23.25 -1.89
N VAL A 59 9.36 23.06 -1.01
CA VAL A 59 9.02 24.02 0.05
C VAL A 59 10.21 24.24 0.97
N PHE A 60 10.86 23.17 1.42
CA PHE A 60 12.04 23.27 2.30
C PHE A 60 13.18 24.04 1.63
N CYS A 61 13.48 23.78 0.36
CA CYS A 61 14.52 24.48 -0.40
C CYS A 61 14.16 25.95 -0.61
N ALA A 62 12.91 26.24 -1.02
CA ALA A 62 12.47 27.61 -1.30
C ALA A 62 12.55 28.51 -0.04
N HIS A 63 12.11 28.01 1.13
CA HIS A 63 12.19 28.75 2.39
C HIS A 63 13.62 29.00 2.90
N ARG A 64 14.60 28.24 2.43
CA ARG A 64 16.00 28.35 2.82
C ARG A 64 16.91 28.86 1.68
N GLU A 65 16.29 29.28 0.59
CA GLU A 65 16.97 29.80 -0.60
C GLU A 65 18.06 28.83 -1.15
N LEU A 66 17.78 27.50 -1.03
CA LEU A 66 18.71 26.48 -1.44
C LEU A 66 18.59 26.19 -2.95
N THR A 67 19.72 26.06 -3.61
CA THR A 67 19.81 25.62 -5.01
C THR A 67 20.16 24.14 -5.07
N LEU A 68 19.60 23.42 -6.06
CA LEU A 68 19.82 21.97 -6.20
C LEU A 68 21.29 21.60 -6.43
N ASP A 69 22.05 22.48 -7.08
CA ASP A 69 23.46 22.24 -7.44
C ASP A 69 24.42 22.40 -6.25
N ALA A 70 24.06 23.27 -5.31
CA ALA A 70 24.88 23.60 -4.14
C ALA A 70 24.39 22.92 -2.85
N LEU A 71 23.52 21.93 -2.96
CA LEU A 71 23.05 21.19 -1.79
C LEU A 71 24.22 20.53 -1.05
N THR A 72 24.30 20.79 0.24
CA THR A 72 25.24 20.15 1.15
C THR A 72 24.61 18.98 1.88
N ARG A 73 25.44 18.06 2.39
CA ARG A 73 24.99 16.93 3.19
C ARG A 73 24.15 17.37 4.39
N SER A 74 24.60 18.39 5.12
CA SER A 74 23.90 18.91 6.30
C SER A 74 22.52 19.49 5.98
N GLN A 75 22.36 20.13 4.83
CA GLN A 75 21.06 20.64 4.38
C GLN A 75 20.08 19.53 4.05
N VAL A 76 20.56 18.43 3.43
CA VAL A 76 19.72 17.26 3.15
C VAL A 76 19.36 16.55 4.44
N GLU A 77 20.30 16.38 5.40
CA GLU A 77 20.02 15.83 6.73
C GLU A 77 18.98 16.67 7.48
N ALA A 78 19.08 17.99 7.45
CA ALA A 78 18.08 18.90 8.03
C ALA A 78 16.69 18.74 7.39
N PHE A 79 16.61 18.47 6.09
CA PHE A 79 15.34 18.14 5.44
C PHE A 79 14.80 16.80 5.96
N LEU A 80 15.63 15.77 6.04
CA LEU A 80 15.21 14.45 6.53
C LEU A 80 14.69 14.53 7.98
N ASP A 81 15.35 15.30 8.83
CA ASP A 81 14.93 15.55 10.20
C ASP A 81 13.55 16.27 10.26
N SER A 82 13.29 17.15 9.31
CA SER A 82 12.00 17.86 9.21
C SER A 82 10.83 16.91 8.86
N LEU A 83 11.10 15.77 8.25
CA LEU A 83 10.09 14.76 7.93
C LEU A 83 9.67 13.93 9.17
N GLY A 84 10.50 13.92 10.21
CA GLY A 84 10.34 13.07 11.39
C GLY A 84 9.53 13.67 12.54
N HIS A 85 8.93 14.86 12.39
CA HIS A 85 8.17 15.49 13.47
C HIS A 85 6.93 14.65 13.83
N GLY A 86 7.06 13.83 14.90
CA GLY A 86 5.97 13.12 15.57
C GLY A 86 5.87 11.60 15.40
N ALA A 87 6.51 11.00 14.42
CA ALA A 87 6.62 9.53 14.29
C ALA A 87 7.96 9.18 13.65
N GLY A 88 8.77 8.35 14.28
CA GLY A 88 10.08 7.99 13.79
C GLY A 88 10.07 7.54 12.33
N VAL A 89 10.80 8.23 11.47
CA VAL A 89 10.93 7.90 10.06
C VAL A 89 11.86 6.71 9.94
N THR A 90 11.41 5.62 9.32
CA THR A 90 12.23 4.42 9.19
C THR A 90 13.40 4.64 8.22
N PRO A 91 14.60 4.04 8.46
CA PRO A 91 15.73 4.14 7.54
C PRO A 91 15.38 3.78 6.09
N ARG A 92 14.48 2.81 5.90
CA ARG A 92 13.98 2.41 4.58
C ARG A 92 13.17 3.51 3.89
N TYR A 93 12.38 4.27 4.64
CA TYR A 93 11.66 5.43 4.08
C TYR A 93 12.65 6.54 3.72
N VAL A 94 13.62 6.84 4.59
CA VAL A 94 14.68 7.81 4.31
C VAL A 94 15.44 7.44 3.04
N ARG A 95 15.87 6.19 2.90
CA ARG A 95 16.52 5.71 1.67
C ARG A 95 15.66 5.91 0.42
N ARG A 96 14.36 5.68 0.52
CA ARG A 96 13.41 5.94 -0.61
C ARG A 96 13.37 7.42 -0.97
N VAL A 97 13.32 8.30 0.03
CA VAL A 97 13.35 9.76 -0.17
C VAL A 97 14.66 10.15 -0.83
N LEU A 98 15.80 9.77 -0.25
CA LEU A 98 17.13 10.05 -0.80
C LEU A 98 17.28 9.57 -2.25
N SER A 99 16.83 8.33 -2.54
CA SER A 99 16.87 7.77 -3.89
C SER A 99 15.99 8.52 -4.90
N LEU A 100 14.90 9.13 -4.44
CA LEU A 100 14.08 9.99 -5.28
C LEU A 100 14.78 11.31 -5.54
N LEU A 101 15.25 11.99 -4.49
CA LEU A 101 15.94 13.27 -4.61
C LEU A 101 17.16 13.17 -5.51
N ASP A 102 18.01 12.16 -5.28
CA ASP A 102 19.21 11.91 -6.09
C ASP A 102 18.89 11.77 -7.58
N ARG A 103 17.86 10.99 -7.92
CA ARG A 103 17.46 10.79 -9.32
C ARG A 103 16.93 12.06 -9.97
N VAL A 104 16.16 12.87 -9.25
CA VAL A 104 15.58 14.10 -9.81
C VAL A 104 16.66 15.18 -9.93
N VAL A 105 17.51 15.34 -8.91
CA VAL A 105 18.60 16.33 -8.92
C VAL A 105 19.62 16.00 -10.01
N ARG A 106 20.01 14.72 -10.16
CA ARG A 106 20.90 14.32 -11.28
C ARG A 106 20.28 14.55 -12.66
N PHE A 107 18.97 14.25 -12.79
CA PHE A 107 18.27 14.51 -14.03
C PHE A 107 18.27 16.02 -14.37
N ASP A 108 17.95 16.86 -13.39
CA ASP A 108 17.94 18.31 -13.57
C ASP A 108 19.34 18.86 -13.93
N ALA A 109 20.38 18.44 -13.21
CA ALA A 109 21.76 18.81 -13.51
C ALA A 109 22.17 18.39 -14.94
N GLN A 110 21.81 17.17 -15.35
CA GLN A 110 22.09 16.67 -16.71
C GLN A 110 21.36 17.48 -17.79
N GLN A 111 20.09 17.88 -17.55
CA GLN A 111 19.33 18.71 -18.50
C GLN A 111 19.94 20.11 -18.66
N ARG A 112 20.53 20.64 -17.61
CA ARG A 112 21.15 21.98 -17.61
C ARG A 112 22.63 21.98 -18.00
N GLY A 113 23.24 20.80 -18.16
CA GLY A 113 24.66 20.65 -18.47
C GLY A 113 25.58 21.13 -17.33
N VAL A 114 25.11 21.03 -16.05
CA VAL A 114 25.89 21.41 -14.87
C VAL A 114 26.31 20.20 -14.08
N GLU A 115 27.35 20.34 -13.25
CA GLU A 115 27.77 19.29 -12.34
C GLU A 115 26.76 19.21 -11.17
N GLY A 116 26.29 17.99 -10.87
CA GLY A 116 25.34 17.76 -9.79
C GLY A 116 26.03 17.63 -8.43
N THR A 117 25.28 17.84 -7.35
CA THR A 117 25.80 17.67 -5.98
C THR A 117 26.11 16.20 -5.65
N ALA A 118 27.23 15.97 -4.95
CA ALA A 118 27.59 14.66 -4.41
C ALA A 118 26.89 14.35 -3.05
N ALA A 119 26.21 15.33 -2.47
CA ALA A 119 25.62 15.21 -1.12
C ALA A 119 24.63 14.04 -0.98
N LEU A 120 23.74 13.89 -1.98
CA LEU A 120 22.72 12.82 -1.97
C LEU A 120 23.34 11.44 -2.15
N ALA A 121 24.33 11.31 -3.05
CA ALA A 121 25.08 10.07 -3.25
C ALA A 121 25.82 9.65 -1.96
N SER A 122 26.50 10.61 -1.31
CA SER A 122 27.20 10.39 -0.04
C SER A 122 26.26 9.89 1.07
N LEU A 123 25.03 10.41 1.13
CA LEU A 123 24.03 9.93 2.10
C LEU A 123 23.46 8.55 1.73
N LEU A 124 23.29 8.25 0.45
CA LEU A 124 22.86 6.91 0.02
C LEU A 124 23.91 5.83 0.31
N ASP A 125 25.19 6.19 0.37
CA ASP A 125 26.29 5.32 0.76
C ASP A 125 26.52 5.25 2.28
N ASP A 126 25.86 6.09 3.06
CA ASP A 126 25.92 6.06 4.52
C ASP A 126 25.43 4.69 5.04
N PRO A 127 26.18 4.01 5.94
CA PRO A 127 25.78 2.70 6.48
C PRO A 127 24.37 2.68 7.08
N ARG A 128 23.91 3.79 7.67
CA ARG A 128 22.56 3.91 8.25
C ARG A 128 21.45 3.70 7.21
N TYR A 129 21.71 4.02 5.94
CA TYR A 129 20.72 3.96 4.88
C TYR A 129 21.06 2.91 3.81
N LYS A 130 22.36 2.62 3.60
CA LYS A 130 22.81 1.68 2.58
C LYS A 130 22.28 0.28 2.77
N THR A 131 22.21 -0.17 4.01
CA THR A 131 21.73 -1.50 4.42
C THR A 131 20.25 -1.54 4.75
N ALA A 132 19.55 -0.40 4.69
CA ALA A 132 18.14 -0.30 5.09
C ALA A 132 17.19 -1.18 4.27
N ASP A 133 17.57 -1.58 3.06
CA ASP A 133 16.83 -2.55 2.25
C ASP A 133 17.23 -4.02 2.58
N LEU A 134 18.37 -4.20 3.26
CA LEU A 134 18.92 -5.51 3.65
C LEU A 134 18.61 -5.83 5.11
N ASP A 135 17.90 -4.95 5.81
CA ASP A 135 17.69 -5.03 7.26
C ASP A 135 17.01 -6.34 7.64
N LEU A 136 17.82 -7.27 8.15
CA LEU A 136 17.38 -8.52 8.78
C LEU A 136 16.55 -8.26 10.04
N GLU A 137 16.54 -7.02 10.53
CA GLU A 137 15.75 -6.51 11.64
C GLU A 137 14.47 -5.77 11.18
N GLU A 138 14.00 -6.01 9.96
CA GLU A 138 12.70 -5.48 9.55
C GLU A 138 11.69 -5.85 10.65
N PRO A 139 10.96 -4.87 11.23
CA PRO A 139 10.02 -5.17 12.30
C PRO A 139 9.05 -6.25 11.85
N LEU A 140 8.75 -7.17 12.76
CA LEU A 140 7.81 -8.25 12.47
C LEU A 140 6.51 -7.67 11.91
N PRO A 141 5.93 -8.27 10.88
CA PRO A 141 4.68 -7.77 10.32
C PRO A 141 3.61 -7.77 11.41
N ALA A 142 2.89 -6.67 11.56
CA ALA A 142 1.74 -6.62 12.46
C ALA A 142 0.69 -7.65 12.01
N PHE A 143 0.21 -8.48 12.93
CA PHE A 143 -0.80 -9.52 12.69
C PHE A 143 -1.77 -9.59 13.86
N LEU A 144 -2.88 -10.28 13.69
CA LEU A 144 -3.84 -10.52 14.77
C LEU A 144 -3.42 -11.75 15.59
N THR A 145 -3.57 -11.66 16.90
CA THR A 145 -3.48 -12.84 17.78
C THR A 145 -4.59 -13.85 17.42
N ALA A 146 -4.44 -15.10 17.83
CA ALA A 146 -5.49 -16.11 17.66
C ALA A 146 -6.83 -15.63 18.23
N LEU A 147 -6.79 -15.05 19.44
CA LEU A 147 -7.99 -14.54 20.12
C LEU A 147 -8.65 -13.39 19.33
N ASP A 148 -7.88 -12.40 18.90
CA ASP A 148 -8.41 -11.26 18.14
C ASP A 148 -8.91 -11.69 16.77
N SER A 149 -8.25 -12.66 16.17
CA SER A 149 -8.67 -13.23 14.90
C SER A 149 -9.99 -14.00 15.03
N ALA A 150 -10.19 -14.76 16.11
CA ALA A 150 -11.45 -15.44 16.41
C ALA A 150 -12.57 -14.41 16.67
N LYS A 151 -12.32 -13.40 17.51
CA LYS A 151 -13.27 -12.29 17.73
C LYS A 151 -13.67 -11.60 16.42
N LEU A 152 -12.70 -11.32 15.56
CA LEU A 152 -12.98 -10.69 14.28
C LEU A 152 -13.79 -11.60 13.38
N GLN A 153 -13.44 -12.89 13.30
CA GLN A 153 -14.20 -13.87 12.54
C GLN A 153 -15.65 -13.95 13.02
N ASP A 154 -15.89 -14.06 14.33
CA ASP A 154 -17.24 -14.07 14.90
C ASP A 154 -18.00 -12.78 14.59
N TRP A 155 -17.33 -11.63 14.66
CA TRP A 155 -17.93 -10.33 14.39
C TRP A 155 -18.31 -10.12 12.93
N VAL A 156 -17.50 -10.61 11.98
CA VAL A 156 -17.75 -10.46 10.54
C VAL A 156 -18.61 -11.58 9.98
N THR A 157 -18.64 -12.75 10.62
CA THR A 157 -19.48 -13.88 10.22
C THR A 157 -20.88 -13.63 10.70
N TRP A 158 -21.69 -13.10 9.84
CA TRP A 158 -23.06 -12.86 10.20
C TRP A 158 -23.85 -14.18 10.26
N ARG A 159 -24.28 -14.55 11.46
CA ARG A 159 -25.28 -15.59 11.62
C ARG A 159 -26.61 -15.02 11.10
N GLN A 160 -27.23 -15.72 10.16
CA GLN A 160 -28.46 -15.35 9.46
C GLN A 160 -29.66 -15.13 10.43
N VAL A 161 -29.64 -14.04 11.14
CA VAL A 161 -30.90 -13.52 11.66
C VAL A 161 -31.35 -12.53 10.58
N ARG A 162 -32.36 -12.90 9.78
CA ARG A 162 -33.03 -11.93 8.91
C ARG A 162 -33.58 -10.86 9.83
N PRO A 163 -33.14 -9.61 9.74
CA PRO A 163 -33.81 -8.55 10.48
C PRO A 163 -35.27 -8.48 10.02
N THR A 164 -36.17 -8.21 10.96
CA THR A 164 -37.52 -7.84 10.61
C THR A 164 -37.48 -6.64 9.66
N ALA A 165 -38.51 -6.48 8.83
CA ALA A 165 -38.54 -5.44 7.78
C ALA A 165 -38.29 -3.99 8.29
N ALA A 166 -38.34 -3.75 9.58
CA ALA A 166 -38.03 -2.46 10.23
C ALA A 166 -36.53 -2.22 10.42
N GLU A 167 -35.68 -3.26 10.40
CA GLU A 167 -34.21 -3.18 10.54
C GLU A 167 -33.56 -3.43 9.19
N ALA A 168 -33.87 -2.59 8.19
CA ALA A 168 -33.21 -2.64 6.89
C ALA A 168 -31.72 -2.44 7.06
N TRP A 169 -30.96 -3.50 6.86
CA TRP A 169 -29.51 -3.51 6.95
C TRP A 169 -28.90 -2.40 6.12
N ALA A 170 -28.04 -1.63 6.73
CA ALA A 170 -27.15 -0.77 5.97
C ALA A 170 -26.27 -1.70 5.12
N TRP A 171 -26.62 -1.88 3.84
CA TRP A 171 -25.87 -2.73 2.90
C TRP A 171 -24.35 -2.45 2.95
N ARG A 172 -23.98 -1.21 3.30
CA ARG A 172 -22.58 -0.82 3.52
C ARG A 172 -21.92 -1.58 4.65
N GLU A 173 -22.64 -1.83 5.74
CA GLU A 173 -22.11 -2.60 6.87
C GLU A 173 -21.85 -4.05 6.47
N VAL A 174 -22.75 -4.67 5.73
CA VAL A 174 -22.55 -6.03 5.20
C VAL A 174 -21.35 -6.07 4.27
N ARG A 175 -21.25 -5.07 3.36
CA ARG A 175 -20.10 -4.89 2.48
C ARG A 175 -18.81 -4.81 3.27
N ASP A 176 -18.73 -3.93 4.27
CA ASP A 176 -17.54 -3.61 5.02
C ASP A 176 -17.05 -4.83 5.81
N ARG A 177 -17.96 -5.52 6.50
CA ARG A 177 -17.67 -6.77 7.20
C ARG A 177 -17.20 -7.87 6.25
N THR A 178 -17.86 -8.02 5.09
CA THR A 178 -17.47 -9.02 4.11
C THR A 178 -16.12 -8.71 3.49
N ALA A 179 -15.81 -7.45 3.23
CA ALA A 179 -14.49 -7.03 2.71
C ALA A 179 -13.36 -7.40 3.68
N VAL A 180 -13.58 -7.21 4.98
CA VAL A 180 -12.65 -7.65 6.05
C VAL A 180 -12.56 -9.18 6.08
N ALA A 181 -13.68 -9.90 6.00
CA ALA A 181 -13.71 -11.35 5.96
C ALA A 181 -12.90 -11.92 4.78
N VAL A 182 -13.09 -11.36 3.59
CA VAL A 182 -12.39 -11.77 2.37
C VAL A 182 -10.89 -11.45 2.46
N GLN A 183 -10.52 -10.33 3.07
CA GLN A 183 -9.11 -9.99 3.26
C GLN A 183 -8.43 -10.95 4.24
N LEU A 184 -9.08 -11.25 5.37
CA LEU A 184 -8.55 -12.17 6.37
C LEU A 184 -8.56 -13.63 5.89
N GLY A 185 -9.59 -14.04 5.17
CA GLY A 185 -9.77 -15.43 4.72
C GLY A 185 -9.13 -15.75 3.36
N GLY A 186 -8.68 -14.73 2.59
CA GLY A 186 -8.09 -14.90 1.25
C GLY A 186 -6.74 -14.20 1.07
N GLY A 187 -6.25 -13.47 2.08
CA GLY A 187 -4.93 -12.84 2.04
C GLY A 187 -4.78 -11.67 1.06
N LEU A 188 -5.87 -11.01 0.69
CA LEU A 188 -5.84 -9.88 -0.25
C LEU A 188 -5.17 -8.66 0.37
N SER A 189 -4.48 -7.88 -0.47
CA SER A 189 -4.08 -6.53 -0.09
C SER A 189 -5.29 -5.58 -0.10
N PRO A 190 -5.24 -4.44 0.61
CA PRO A 190 -6.34 -3.47 0.60
C PRO A 190 -6.71 -2.96 -0.79
N SER A 191 -5.74 -2.84 -1.69
CA SER A 191 -5.99 -2.44 -3.08
C SER A 191 -6.69 -3.53 -3.89
N GLU A 192 -6.35 -4.79 -3.66
CA GLU A 192 -7.00 -5.93 -4.32
C GLU A 192 -8.45 -6.10 -3.86
N VAL A 193 -8.74 -5.89 -2.59
CA VAL A 193 -10.12 -5.88 -2.08
C VAL A 193 -10.96 -4.83 -2.81
N ARG A 194 -10.43 -3.61 -2.97
CA ARG A 194 -11.15 -2.53 -3.68
C ARG A 194 -11.31 -2.77 -5.19
N ALA A 195 -10.37 -3.50 -5.79
CA ALA A 195 -10.36 -3.79 -7.22
C ALA A 195 -10.97 -5.14 -7.58
N LEU A 196 -11.43 -5.94 -6.61
CA LEU A 196 -11.99 -7.25 -6.85
C LEU A 196 -13.26 -7.14 -7.69
N VAL A 197 -13.30 -7.87 -8.78
CA VAL A 197 -14.45 -7.92 -9.72
C VAL A 197 -15.23 -9.22 -9.55
N LEU A 198 -16.51 -9.20 -9.92
CA LEU A 198 -17.41 -10.37 -9.82
C LEU A 198 -16.87 -11.57 -10.59
N ALA A 199 -16.32 -11.37 -11.79
CA ALA A 199 -15.70 -12.42 -12.60
C ALA A 199 -14.48 -13.07 -11.91
N GLY A 200 -13.89 -12.42 -10.91
CA GLY A 200 -12.80 -12.97 -10.11
C GLY A 200 -13.26 -13.88 -8.96
N VAL A 201 -14.56 -13.98 -8.70
CA VAL A 201 -15.10 -14.82 -7.63
C VAL A 201 -15.44 -16.20 -8.18
N VAL A 202 -14.76 -17.23 -7.72
CA VAL A 202 -14.92 -18.61 -8.20
C VAL A 202 -15.73 -19.42 -7.19
N SER A 203 -16.92 -19.88 -7.62
CA SER A 203 -17.84 -20.67 -6.78
C SER A 203 -17.98 -22.13 -7.23
N ASP A 204 -17.59 -22.43 -8.47
CA ASP A 204 -17.71 -23.77 -9.05
C ASP A 204 -16.55 -24.67 -8.62
N GLY A 205 -16.87 -25.94 -8.32
CA GLY A 205 -15.86 -26.98 -8.04
C GLY A 205 -15.22 -26.91 -6.64
N GLY A 206 -15.76 -26.12 -5.73
CA GLY A 206 -15.20 -25.92 -4.39
C GLY A 206 -16.04 -26.52 -3.25
N PHE A 207 -16.48 -25.66 -2.33
CA PHE A 207 -17.28 -26.05 -1.14
C PHE A 207 -18.69 -26.50 -1.52
N GLU A 208 -19.69 -25.89 -0.90
CA GLU A 208 -21.09 -26.08 -1.26
C GLU A 208 -21.43 -25.33 -2.54
N LYS A 209 -22.42 -25.79 -3.30
CA LYS A 209 -22.87 -25.13 -4.53
C LYS A 209 -23.13 -23.63 -4.30
N GLY A 210 -22.51 -22.80 -5.12
CA GLY A 210 -22.65 -21.34 -5.05
C GLY A 210 -21.87 -20.65 -3.93
N THR A 211 -21.06 -21.40 -3.15
CA THR A 211 -20.18 -20.79 -2.13
C THR A 211 -18.80 -20.50 -2.72
N PRO A 212 -18.37 -19.24 -2.76
CA PRO A 212 -17.03 -18.88 -3.21
C PRO A 212 -15.95 -19.60 -2.40
N TRP A 213 -14.97 -20.18 -3.08
CA TRP A 213 -13.87 -20.92 -2.45
C TRP A 213 -12.48 -20.45 -2.91
N LYS A 214 -12.45 -19.65 -3.94
CA LYS A 214 -11.23 -19.17 -4.56
C LYS A 214 -11.46 -17.82 -5.20
N LEU A 215 -10.44 -16.97 -5.21
CA LEU A 215 -10.45 -15.67 -5.86
C LEU A 215 -9.38 -15.64 -6.96
N SER A 216 -9.77 -15.22 -8.16
CA SER A 216 -8.88 -14.97 -9.29
C SER A 216 -8.58 -13.47 -9.35
N LEU A 217 -7.32 -13.12 -9.21
CA LEU A 217 -6.86 -11.74 -9.14
C LEU A 217 -6.04 -11.41 -10.39
N PRO A 218 -6.42 -10.37 -11.14
CA PRO A 218 -5.64 -9.91 -12.28
C PRO A 218 -4.28 -9.39 -11.81
N GLY A 219 -3.25 -9.55 -12.63
CA GLY A 219 -1.97 -8.93 -12.37
C GLY A 219 -2.05 -7.41 -12.41
N ASN A 220 -1.33 -6.72 -11.54
CA ASN A 220 -1.30 -5.26 -11.49
C ASN A 220 0.13 -4.70 -11.64
N GLY A 221 0.99 -5.40 -12.36
CA GLY A 221 2.38 -5.00 -12.63
C GLY A 221 3.31 -5.03 -11.40
N ASN A 222 2.82 -4.96 -10.16
CA ASN A 222 3.59 -5.28 -8.95
C ASN A 222 3.45 -6.77 -8.62
N TYR A 223 2.25 -7.30 -8.82
CA TYR A 223 1.90 -8.67 -8.55
C TYR A 223 1.48 -9.36 -9.85
N PRO A 224 1.90 -10.61 -10.08
CA PRO A 224 1.41 -11.41 -11.21
C PRO A 224 -0.09 -11.69 -11.06
N ALA A 225 -0.76 -12.03 -12.16
CA ALA A 225 -2.08 -12.63 -12.10
C ALA A 225 -1.98 -13.94 -11.31
N ARG A 226 -2.94 -14.18 -10.42
CA ARG A 226 -2.90 -15.34 -9.53
C ARG A 226 -4.27 -15.74 -9.03
N GLN A 227 -4.32 -16.89 -8.42
CA GLN A 227 -5.46 -17.36 -7.65
C GLN A 227 -5.05 -17.52 -6.18
N THR A 228 -5.96 -17.18 -5.27
CA THR A 228 -5.79 -17.40 -3.83
C THR A 228 -6.98 -18.18 -3.29
N PRO A 229 -6.78 -19.18 -2.41
CA PRO A 229 -7.89 -19.86 -1.76
C PRO A 229 -8.65 -18.90 -0.86
N LEU A 230 -9.93 -19.17 -0.67
CA LEU A 230 -10.75 -18.46 0.29
C LEU A 230 -11.19 -19.46 1.36
N THR A 231 -11.04 -19.12 2.62
CA THR A 231 -11.52 -19.97 3.72
C THR A 231 -13.05 -20.16 3.63
N LYS A 232 -13.56 -21.32 4.06
CA LYS A 232 -14.99 -21.67 3.93
C LYS A 232 -15.90 -20.61 4.55
N TRP A 233 -15.59 -20.14 5.76
CA TRP A 233 -16.38 -19.13 6.47
C TRP A 233 -16.37 -17.77 5.72
N ALA A 234 -15.24 -17.37 5.15
CA ALA A 234 -15.16 -16.14 4.36
C ALA A 234 -15.91 -16.27 3.03
N GLY A 235 -15.86 -17.44 2.41
CA GLY A 235 -16.67 -17.75 1.23
C GLY A 235 -18.18 -17.69 1.50
N GLN A 236 -18.62 -18.24 2.64
CA GLN A 236 -20.02 -18.15 3.06
C GLN A 236 -20.44 -16.70 3.30
N GLN A 237 -19.59 -15.91 3.95
CA GLN A 237 -19.84 -14.48 4.14
C GLN A 237 -19.88 -13.71 2.80
N LEU A 238 -19.00 -14.05 1.87
CA LEU A 238 -19.01 -13.46 0.53
C LEU A 238 -20.28 -13.81 -0.23
N ARG A 239 -20.78 -15.03 -0.12
CA ARG A 239 -22.07 -15.44 -0.71
C ARG A 239 -23.22 -14.60 -0.16
N VAL A 240 -23.27 -14.37 1.17
CA VAL A 240 -24.28 -13.49 1.79
C VAL A 240 -24.22 -12.09 1.19
N TRP A 241 -23.02 -11.53 1.08
CA TRP A 241 -22.84 -10.21 0.47
C TRP A 241 -23.31 -10.16 -1.00
N LEU A 242 -22.97 -11.16 -1.79
CA LEU A 242 -23.38 -11.20 -3.20
C LEU A 242 -24.91 -11.25 -3.34
N THR A 243 -25.60 -11.94 -2.44
CA THR A 243 -27.07 -11.93 -2.38
C THR A 243 -27.58 -10.53 -2.03
N VAL A 244 -27.09 -9.92 -0.97
CA VAL A 244 -27.47 -8.54 -0.58
C VAL A 244 -27.15 -7.55 -1.72
N ARG A 245 -26.02 -7.71 -2.37
CA ARG A 245 -25.62 -6.86 -3.51
C ARG A 245 -26.64 -6.93 -4.66
N ALA A 246 -27.10 -8.14 -4.98
CA ALA A 246 -28.13 -8.36 -6.00
C ALA A 246 -29.50 -7.77 -5.59
N GLU A 247 -29.94 -8.04 -4.37
CA GLU A 247 -31.21 -7.54 -3.80
C GLU A 247 -31.23 -6.00 -3.75
N GLN A 248 -30.10 -5.36 -3.48
CA GLN A 248 -29.96 -3.91 -3.45
C GLN A 248 -29.81 -3.26 -4.85
N GLY A 249 -29.82 -4.06 -5.92
CA GLY A 249 -29.65 -3.58 -7.29
C GLY A 249 -28.31 -2.84 -7.52
N ILE A 250 -27.25 -3.27 -6.85
CA ILE A 250 -25.94 -2.62 -6.96
C ILE A 250 -25.33 -2.92 -8.33
N ALA A 251 -25.10 -1.87 -9.12
CA ALA A 251 -24.59 -1.96 -10.48
C ALA A 251 -23.08 -2.19 -10.55
N GLY A 252 -22.60 -2.47 -11.77
CA GLY A 252 -21.17 -2.60 -12.11
C GLY A 252 -20.55 -3.93 -11.67
N GLU A 253 -19.29 -4.10 -12.00
CA GLU A 253 -18.56 -5.37 -11.82
C GLU A 253 -17.76 -5.46 -10.52
N ILE A 254 -17.57 -4.32 -9.82
CA ILE A 254 -16.81 -4.29 -8.57
C ILE A 254 -17.56 -5.04 -7.48
N VAL A 255 -16.89 -5.96 -6.79
CA VAL A 255 -17.49 -6.74 -5.69
C VAL A 255 -17.88 -5.82 -4.53
N PHE A 256 -17.00 -4.91 -4.13
CA PHE A 256 -17.18 -3.99 -3.00
C PHE A 256 -17.23 -2.52 -3.45
N PRO A 257 -18.32 -2.05 -4.06
CA PRO A 257 -18.40 -0.67 -4.52
C PRO A 257 -18.70 0.31 -3.39
N ALA A 258 -18.37 1.59 -3.60
CA ALA A 258 -18.69 2.67 -2.67
C ALA A 258 -20.17 3.07 -2.70
N THR A 259 -20.80 2.92 -3.85
CA THR A 259 -22.19 3.36 -4.12
C THR A 259 -22.97 2.26 -4.84
N ARG A 260 -24.31 2.37 -4.86
CA ARG A 260 -25.16 1.46 -5.64
C ARG A 260 -24.91 1.57 -7.17
N SER A 261 -24.40 2.69 -7.64
CA SER A 261 -24.00 2.87 -9.06
C SER A 261 -22.68 2.18 -9.43
N GLY A 262 -22.06 1.43 -8.53
CA GLY A 262 -20.84 0.66 -8.83
C GLY A 262 -19.54 1.47 -8.72
N LYS A 263 -19.54 2.69 -8.16
CA LYS A 263 -18.31 3.49 -8.01
C LYS A 263 -17.27 2.75 -7.19
N VAL A 264 -16.01 2.79 -7.65
CA VAL A 264 -14.87 2.19 -6.94
C VAL A 264 -14.72 2.77 -5.54
N TRP A 265 -14.42 1.92 -4.59
CA TRP A 265 -14.24 2.32 -3.19
C TRP A 265 -12.93 3.08 -3.00
N GLY A 266 -13.01 4.30 -2.49
CA GLY A 266 -11.84 5.17 -2.27
C GLY A 266 -10.93 4.62 -1.17
N LYS A 267 -9.63 4.92 -1.27
CA LYS A 267 -8.59 4.44 -0.33
C LYS A 267 -8.90 4.85 1.12
N THR A 268 -9.15 6.12 1.38
CA THR A 268 -9.45 6.64 2.73
C THR A 268 -10.76 6.07 3.28
N ALA A 269 -11.83 6.04 2.46
CA ALA A 269 -13.12 5.51 2.89
C ALA A 269 -13.04 4.02 3.23
N SER A 270 -12.33 3.21 2.44
CA SER A 270 -12.11 1.80 2.75
C SER A 270 -11.26 1.62 4.01
N PHE A 271 -10.20 2.41 4.18
CA PHE A 271 -9.37 2.36 5.39
C PHE A 271 -10.19 2.63 6.65
N ASN A 272 -11.02 3.67 6.65
CA ASN A 272 -11.89 4.01 7.78
C ASN A 272 -12.92 2.91 8.06
N ALA A 273 -13.52 2.33 7.01
CA ALA A 273 -14.47 1.23 7.17
C ALA A 273 -13.82 -0.03 7.78
N PHE A 274 -12.60 -0.40 7.35
CA PHE A 274 -11.84 -1.48 7.98
C PHE A 274 -11.55 -1.18 9.46
N GLY A 275 -11.13 0.04 9.78
CA GLY A 275 -10.93 0.48 11.17
C GLY A 275 -12.21 0.35 12.01
N ALA A 276 -13.35 0.76 11.47
CA ALA A 276 -14.63 0.63 12.15
C ALA A 276 -15.04 -0.83 12.42
N VAL A 277 -14.80 -1.73 11.46
CA VAL A 277 -15.06 -3.18 11.65
C VAL A 277 -14.17 -3.77 12.73
N LEU A 278 -12.86 -3.44 12.75
CA LEU A 278 -11.94 -3.89 13.79
C LEU A 278 -12.34 -3.37 15.17
N ALA A 279 -12.71 -2.09 15.25
CA ALA A 279 -13.19 -1.49 16.49
C ALA A 279 -14.49 -2.16 17.01
N GLY A 280 -15.42 -2.48 16.09
CA GLY A 280 -16.64 -3.22 16.40
C GLY A 280 -16.36 -4.62 16.97
N ALA A 281 -15.32 -5.28 16.47
CA ALA A 281 -14.79 -6.53 17.01
C ALA A 281 -14.00 -6.36 18.32
N LYS A 282 -13.94 -5.15 18.89
CA LYS A 282 -13.18 -4.80 20.10
C LYS A 282 -11.67 -5.05 19.99
N ILE A 283 -11.12 -4.94 18.78
CA ILE A 283 -9.69 -5.01 18.51
C ILE A 283 -9.11 -3.61 18.67
N LYS A 284 -8.30 -3.42 19.71
CA LYS A 284 -7.75 -2.10 20.07
C LYS A 284 -6.48 -1.76 19.29
N ASP A 285 -5.65 -2.77 19.00
CA ASP A 285 -4.41 -2.56 18.27
C ASP A 285 -4.67 -2.46 16.75
N LEU A 286 -4.59 -1.24 16.22
CA LEU A 286 -4.75 -0.95 14.79
C LEU A 286 -3.39 -0.78 14.06
N THR A 287 -2.27 -1.09 14.71
CA THR A 287 -0.94 -1.02 14.11
C THR A 287 -0.88 -1.86 12.84
N GLY A 288 -0.23 -1.35 11.78
CA GLY A 288 -0.13 -2.03 10.48
C GLY A 288 -1.38 -1.90 9.59
N GLY A 289 -2.43 -1.23 10.06
CA GLY A 289 -3.66 -0.99 9.30
C GLY A 289 -4.28 -2.31 8.80
N SER A 290 -4.98 -2.26 7.67
CA SER A 290 -5.65 -3.45 7.10
C SER A 290 -4.68 -4.51 6.53
N TYR A 291 -3.39 -4.19 6.32
CA TYR A 291 -2.38 -5.20 5.96
C TYR A 291 -2.19 -6.26 7.03
N LYS A 292 -2.48 -5.94 8.30
CA LYS A 292 -2.51 -6.90 9.42
C LYS A 292 -3.34 -8.15 9.09
N LEU A 293 -4.48 -7.99 8.42
CA LEU A 293 -5.34 -9.12 8.04
C LEU A 293 -4.65 -10.05 7.04
N ARG A 294 -3.96 -9.48 6.05
CA ARG A 294 -3.19 -10.26 5.08
C ARG A 294 -1.99 -10.96 5.73
N HIS A 295 -1.31 -10.32 6.66
CA HIS A 295 -0.23 -10.94 7.41
C HIS A 295 -0.74 -12.07 8.30
N THR A 296 -1.90 -11.90 8.91
CA THR A 296 -2.57 -12.96 9.69
C THR A 296 -2.92 -14.16 8.81
N PHE A 297 -3.46 -13.95 7.61
CA PHE A 297 -3.70 -15.02 6.65
C PHE A 297 -2.40 -15.79 6.34
N ALA A 298 -1.31 -15.08 6.01
CA ALA A 298 -0.04 -15.69 5.68
C ALA A 298 0.50 -16.56 6.83
N LEU A 299 0.50 -16.03 8.05
CA LEU A 299 0.95 -16.76 9.24
C LEU A 299 0.13 -18.01 9.51
N ARG A 300 -1.19 -17.93 9.37
CA ARG A 300 -2.08 -19.09 9.55
C ARG A 300 -1.79 -20.18 8.52
N GLN A 301 -1.67 -19.81 7.26
CA GLN A 301 -1.39 -20.80 6.22
C GLN A 301 -0.04 -21.50 6.43
N LEU A 302 0.97 -20.77 6.88
CA LEU A 302 2.27 -21.34 7.25
C LEU A 302 2.19 -22.21 8.50
N ALA A 303 1.44 -21.80 9.52
CA ALA A 303 1.19 -22.57 10.73
C ALA A 303 0.42 -23.88 10.44
N ASP A 304 -0.50 -23.83 9.46
CA ASP A 304 -1.25 -24.99 8.95
C ASP A 304 -0.40 -25.92 8.05
N GLY A 305 0.92 -25.67 7.94
CA GLY A 305 1.87 -26.50 7.22
C GLY A 305 1.94 -26.25 5.70
N ARG A 306 1.36 -25.17 5.20
CA ARG A 306 1.53 -24.77 3.81
C ARG A 306 2.97 -24.31 3.54
N SER A 307 3.49 -24.63 2.37
CA SER A 307 4.86 -24.21 2.01
C SER A 307 4.95 -22.71 1.83
N ALA A 308 6.11 -22.13 2.15
CA ALA A 308 6.39 -20.71 1.93
C ALA A 308 6.17 -20.29 0.46
N THR A 309 6.48 -21.17 -0.49
CA THR A 309 6.29 -20.93 -1.92
C THR A 309 4.81 -20.84 -2.30
N GLU A 310 3.96 -21.73 -1.79
CA GLU A 310 2.50 -21.67 -2.01
C GLU A 310 1.90 -20.40 -1.44
N VAL A 311 2.25 -20.07 -0.19
CA VAL A 311 1.73 -18.86 0.46
C VAL A 311 2.24 -17.60 -0.24
N ALA A 312 3.50 -17.55 -0.66
CA ALA A 312 4.04 -16.47 -1.48
C ALA A 312 3.26 -16.32 -2.80
N HIS A 313 2.94 -17.42 -3.47
CA HIS A 313 2.12 -17.41 -4.68
C HIS A 313 0.72 -16.84 -4.41
N TRP A 314 0.03 -17.29 -3.37
CA TRP A 314 -1.30 -16.78 -3.00
C TRP A 314 -1.30 -15.29 -2.63
N LEU A 315 -0.22 -14.82 -2.03
CA LEU A 315 -0.01 -13.41 -1.75
C LEU A 315 0.45 -12.61 -3.00
N GLY A 316 0.89 -13.26 -4.08
CA GLY A 316 1.48 -12.61 -5.24
C GLY A 316 2.86 -12.00 -4.95
N VAL A 317 3.58 -12.56 -4.00
CA VAL A 317 4.96 -12.18 -3.70
C VAL A 317 5.87 -12.86 -4.70
N LYS A 318 6.71 -12.08 -5.40
CA LYS A 318 7.61 -12.61 -6.44
C LYS A 318 8.80 -13.37 -5.87
N ASP A 319 9.32 -12.89 -4.75
CA ASP A 319 10.48 -13.47 -4.08
C ASP A 319 10.03 -14.19 -2.80
N PRO A 320 10.07 -15.54 -2.77
CA PRO A 320 9.72 -16.32 -1.60
C PRO A 320 10.59 -16.02 -0.37
N ALA A 321 11.79 -15.46 -0.54
CA ALA A 321 12.65 -15.06 0.57
C ALA A 321 11.96 -14.05 1.51
N VAL A 322 11.05 -13.22 0.99
CA VAL A 322 10.21 -12.31 1.79
C VAL A 322 9.40 -13.07 2.84
N MET A 323 9.14 -14.37 2.64
CA MET A 323 8.39 -15.20 3.59
C MET A 323 9.20 -15.54 4.85
N GLN A 324 10.53 -15.39 4.84
CA GLN A 324 11.39 -15.64 6.01
C GLN A 324 11.00 -14.76 7.21
N ARG A 325 10.48 -13.57 6.98
CA ARG A 325 10.00 -12.71 8.06
C ARG A 325 8.83 -13.33 8.86
N TYR A 326 8.02 -14.17 8.23
CA TYR A 326 6.95 -14.89 8.91
C TYR A 326 7.47 -16.07 9.72
N SER A 327 8.52 -16.75 9.24
CA SER A 327 9.17 -17.85 9.99
C SER A 327 9.72 -17.36 11.33
N ARG A 328 10.23 -16.14 11.40
CA ARG A 328 10.69 -15.53 12.67
C ARG A 328 9.56 -15.39 13.69
N VAL A 329 8.33 -15.14 13.26
CA VAL A 329 7.15 -15.08 14.14
C VAL A 329 6.78 -16.46 14.65
N LEU A 330 6.81 -17.47 13.76
CA LEU A 330 6.43 -18.85 14.10
C LEU A 330 7.41 -19.57 15.05
N ILE A 331 8.69 -19.15 15.03
CA ILE A 331 9.72 -19.73 15.90
C ILE A 331 9.68 -19.14 17.33
N GLN A 332 9.05 -17.99 17.53
CA GLN A 332 8.92 -17.39 18.86
C GLN A 332 7.90 -18.14 19.73
N PRO A 333 8.28 -18.67 20.92
CA PRO A 333 7.42 -19.58 21.70
C PRO A 333 6.17 -18.92 22.34
N VAL A 334 5.92 -17.65 22.08
CA VAL A 334 4.84 -16.87 22.72
C VAL A 334 3.63 -16.64 21.77
N VAL A 335 3.69 -17.07 20.53
CA VAL A 335 2.61 -16.80 19.57
C VAL A 335 1.79 -18.05 19.32
N VAL A 336 0.80 -18.27 20.16
CA VAL A 336 -0.34 -19.14 19.80
C VAL A 336 -1.15 -18.37 18.74
N ILE A 337 -1.00 -18.77 17.50
CA ILE A 337 -1.70 -18.19 16.34
C ILE A 337 -3.07 -18.86 16.18
#